data_1db348475805ca3d77e0278e5d1827ac
#
_entry.id   1db348475805ca3d77e0278e5d1827ac
#
_cell.length_a   1.000
_cell.length_b   1.000
_cell.length_c   1.000
_cell.angle_alpha   90.00
_cell.angle_beta   90.00
_cell.angle_gamma   90.00
#
_symmetry.space_group_name_H-M   'P 1'
#
loop_
_entity.id
_entity.type
_entity.pdbx_description
1 polymer ?
#
loop_
_entity_poly.entity_id
_entity_poly.type
_entity_poly.pdbx_seq_one_letter_code
_entity_poly.pdbx_strand_id
1 'polypeptide(L)'
;SSVVKEPKDLPGVLKSALRQYPDGVLVEEYIAGLDIAVGFIEGVGHDDGLLTPVEVMYDPSPGLSERGFNIYDYRLKNVEPGKVQYRCPANLPRDVAARLRSISSEAIRTLGLRDLARLDYRVTAEGRIYLLEANALPALASSSSLFAATAQVGLTYNATIAAVLNAAALRSGLATASQLGVGRQRKAQPIRVGFTYNVKRSHDGDDEAEWDPPETIIAIANALARQGHIVVHLEATPDLPRVLAEADVDLIFNIAEGVEGRNREAQVPALCELLGIPYTGSDSATLAIALDKALGKKVLLQHDILTPKFQVMESARERLAPDMKFPLIVKPNAEGSSKGIGSTSVCDTEDELRAAVKSVIERYRQPALVEEYIAGREFTVGLLGDKRPRVLPPMEIKFKKDTKRPVYDFAVKQEWEEHVYYECPAKLSEAEQKAIEKIARATFWALDCRDVARVDMRMDADGRIYVLEVNPLPGLTPGYSDLVLIAQAAGLEYDQLIAEIMVGGLRRMKDKRREERELEREREAQKDVAKLADKDKTEKKRAVAKLAPSTNGNGNGHGNGHANGNGAGNGAGNGNGHGENSPVRVKRERSEPVPQTERTRAEPEPLDVPPTATGGPTP
;
A
#
# COMPACT_ATOMS: atom_id res chain seq x y z
N SER A 1 18.86 21.32 -40.48
CA SER A 1 19.02 19.97 -41.02
C SER A 1 20.48 19.74 -41.33
N SER A 2 21.04 18.67 -40.80
CA SER A 2 22.43 18.25 -41.03
C SER A 2 22.63 17.48 -42.36
N VAL A 3 21.56 17.31 -43.17
CA VAL A 3 21.66 16.59 -44.44
C VAL A 3 22.09 17.52 -45.53
N VAL A 4 23.19 17.14 -46.20
CA VAL A 4 23.77 17.83 -47.36
C VAL A 4 23.40 17.08 -48.62
N LYS A 5 22.74 17.76 -49.56
CA LYS A 5 22.32 17.14 -50.84
C LYS A 5 23.39 17.23 -51.91
N GLU A 6 24.13 18.33 -51.91
CA GLU A 6 25.13 18.63 -52.92
C GLU A 6 26.53 18.74 -52.29
N PRO A 7 27.55 18.09 -52.86
CA PRO A 7 28.92 18.15 -52.31
C PRO A 7 29.47 19.58 -52.11
N LYS A 8 29.05 20.54 -52.92
CA LYS A 8 29.45 21.95 -52.83
C LYS A 8 29.02 22.64 -51.54
N ASP A 9 27.93 22.15 -50.88
CA ASP A 9 27.37 22.75 -49.68
C ASP A 9 28.05 22.21 -48.39
N LEU A 10 28.72 21.04 -48.51
CA LEU A 10 29.38 20.37 -47.38
C LEU A 10 30.38 21.25 -46.61
N PRO A 11 31.28 22.03 -47.27
CA PRO A 11 32.24 22.86 -46.53
C PRO A 11 31.56 23.91 -45.64
N GLY A 12 30.45 24.50 -46.08
CA GLY A 12 29.68 25.48 -45.33
C GLY A 12 29.01 24.88 -44.06
N VAL A 13 28.41 23.71 -44.24
CA VAL A 13 27.78 22.98 -43.14
C VAL A 13 28.82 22.49 -42.14
N LEU A 14 29.94 21.95 -42.57
CA LEU A 14 31.04 21.53 -41.71
C LEU A 14 31.61 22.69 -40.89
N LYS A 15 31.86 23.84 -41.53
CA LYS A 15 32.35 25.02 -40.84
C LYS A 15 31.40 25.51 -39.75
N SER A 16 30.11 25.44 -40.01
CA SER A 16 29.08 25.79 -39.01
C SER A 16 29.03 24.77 -37.85
N ALA A 17 29.05 23.48 -38.17
CA ALA A 17 29.01 22.41 -37.18
C ALA A 17 30.28 22.39 -36.29
N LEU A 18 31.50 22.55 -36.86
CA LEU A 18 32.75 22.60 -36.11
C LEU A 18 32.85 23.82 -35.21
N ARG A 19 32.18 24.94 -35.55
CA ARG A 19 32.11 26.10 -34.62
C ARG A 19 31.26 25.77 -33.37
N GLN A 20 30.25 24.99 -33.55
CA GLN A 20 29.34 24.60 -32.46
C GLN A 20 29.88 23.41 -31.65
N TYR A 21 30.58 22.49 -32.33
CA TYR A 21 31.12 21.24 -31.77
C TYR A 21 32.62 21.13 -32.15
N PRO A 22 33.50 21.78 -31.41
CA PRO A 22 34.93 21.89 -31.77
C PRO A 22 35.68 20.56 -31.69
N ASP A 23 35.17 19.58 -30.95
CA ASP A 23 35.81 18.27 -30.75
C ASP A 23 35.74 17.35 -32.00
N GLY A 24 34.95 17.75 -33.00
CA GLY A 24 34.84 17.02 -34.25
C GLY A 24 33.41 16.83 -34.74
N VAL A 25 33.27 16.52 -36.00
CA VAL A 25 31.99 16.26 -36.68
C VAL A 25 32.11 14.99 -37.48
N LEU A 26 31.18 14.05 -37.23
CA LEU A 26 31.05 12.83 -38.03
C LEU A 26 30.24 13.13 -39.31
N VAL A 27 30.74 12.70 -40.45
CA VAL A 27 30.06 12.79 -41.74
C VAL A 27 29.80 11.36 -42.26
N GLU A 28 28.55 11.05 -42.46
CA GLU A 28 28.09 9.72 -42.85
C GLU A 28 27.22 9.78 -44.11
N GLU A 29 27.16 8.69 -44.87
CA GLU A 29 26.17 8.53 -45.93
C GLU A 29 24.75 8.49 -45.37
N TYR A 30 23.84 9.27 -45.95
CA TYR A 30 22.44 9.19 -45.57
C TYR A 30 21.80 7.90 -46.16
N ILE A 31 21.37 7.03 -45.29
CA ILE A 31 20.68 5.80 -45.67
C ILE A 31 19.15 6.03 -45.65
N ALA A 32 18.52 5.93 -46.82
CA ALA A 32 17.07 5.99 -46.92
C ALA A 32 16.43 4.67 -46.45
N GLY A 33 15.42 4.75 -45.54
CA GLY A 33 14.78 3.54 -45.04
C GLY A 33 13.98 3.80 -43.76
N LEU A 34 13.56 2.71 -43.12
CA LEU A 34 12.85 2.71 -41.84
C LEU A 34 13.83 2.91 -40.68
N ASP A 35 13.46 3.72 -39.69
CA ASP A 35 14.16 3.82 -38.43
C ASP A 35 13.68 2.73 -37.49
N ILE A 36 14.55 1.84 -37.07
CA ILE A 36 14.25 0.70 -36.22
C ILE A 36 15.11 0.78 -34.94
N ALA A 37 14.49 0.73 -33.80
CA ALA A 37 15.16 0.62 -32.51
C ALA A 37 15.01 -0.81 -31.96
N VAL A 38 16.11 -1.41 -31.51
CA VAL A 38 16.13 -2.71 -30.83
C VAL A 38 16.63 -2.53 -29.41
N GLY A 39 15.76 -2.71 -28.44
CA GLY A 39 16.10 -2.69 -27.01
C GLY A 39 16.80 -3.99 -26.62
N PHE A 40 17.68 -3.88 -25.63
CA PHE A 40 18.34 -5.00 -24.96
C PHE A 40 18.23 -4.81 -23.45
N ILE A 41 17.77 -5.85 -22.76
CA ILE A 41 17.85 -5.95 -21.28
C ILE A 41 18.28 -7.37 -20.96
N GLU A 42 19.41 -7.51 -20.31
CA GLU A 42 20.00 -8.80 -19.98
C GLU A 42 19.03 -9.64 -19.11
N GLY A 43 18.73 -10.85 -19.57
CA GLY A 43 17.80 -11.76 -18.87
C GLY A 43 16.31 -11.47 -19.08
N VAL A 44 15.94 -10.59 -20.03
CA VAL A 44 14.54 -10.26 -20.36
C VAL A 44 14.23 -10.64 -21.80
N GLY A 45 12.99 -11.03 -22.05
CA GLY A 45 12.51 -11.41 -23.37
C GLY A 45 12.94 -12.82 -23.77
N HIS A 46 13.72 -12.92 -24.81
CA HIS A 46 14.33 -14.20 -25.23
C HIS A 46 15.70 -14.41 -24.57
N ASP A 47 16.29 -15.59 -24.73
CA ASP A 47 17.55 -15.98 -24.08
C ASP A 47 18.73 -15.02 -24.35
N ASP A 48 18.69 -14.27 -25.46
CA ASP A 48 19.70 -13.28 -25.83
C ASP A 48 19.46 -11.88 -25.24
N GLY A 49 18.37 -11.66 -24.49
CA GLY A 49 18.02 -10.37 -23.87
C GLY A 49 17.50 -9.31 -24.84
N LEU A 50 17.37 -9.63 -26.14
CA LEU A 50 16.87 -8.71 -27.16
C LEU A 50 15.34 -8.61 -27.10
N LEU A 51 14.86 -7.38 -27.12
CA LEU A 51 13.45 -7.05 -27.13
C LEU A 51 12.91 -7.00 -28.57
N THR A 52 11.59 -6.94 -28.69
CA THR A 52 10.89 -6.80 -29.97
C THR A 52 11.31 -5.49 -30.66
N PRO A 53 11.72 -5.51 -31.93
CA PRO A 53 12.07 -4.31 -32.67
C PRO A 53 10.92 -3.31 -32.76
N VAL A 54 11.24 -2.03 -32.58
CA VAL A 54 10.31 -0.90 -32.63
C VAL A 54 10.60 -0.03 -33.83
N GLU A 55 9.59 0.26 -34.63
CA GLU A 55 9.68 1.20 -35.73
C GLU A 55 9.31 2.60 -35.27
N VAL A 56 10.14 3.58 -35.63
CA VAL A 56 9.89 5.00 -35.42
C VAL A 56 9.13 5.56 -36.59
N MET A 57 7.88 5.91 -36.41
CA MET A 57 7.02 6.47 -37.46
C MET A 57 6.93 7.98 -37.31
N TYR A 58 7.01 8.69 -38.41
CA TYR A 58 6.92 10.13 -38.47
C TYR A 58 5.54 10.56 -38.95
N ASP A 59 4.97 11.60 -38.34
CA ASP A 59 3.71 12.20 -38.79
C ASP A 59 3.87 12.75 -40.22
N PRO A 60 3.01 12.34 -41.19
CA PRO A 60 3.08 12.77 -42.58
C PRO A 60 2.64 14.23 -42.80
N SER A 61 2.33 15.02 -41.74
CA SER A 61 1.87 16.40 -41.86
C SER A 61 2.87 17.30 -42.65
N PRO A 62 2.37 18.33 -43.38
CA PRO A 62 3.23 19.27 -44.11
C PRO A 62 4.28 19.92 -43.19
N GLY A 63 5.53 19.90 -43.59
CA GLY A 63 6.68 20.45 -42.88
C GLY A 63 7.76 19.43 -42.48
N LEU A 64 7.45 18.15 -42.31
CA LEU A 64 8.45 17.05 -42.19
C LEU A 64 8.75 16.45 -43.58
N SER A 65 7.73 16.26 -44.42
CA SER A 65 7.88 15.74 -45.81
C SER A 65 8.56 16.75 -46.74
N GLU A 66 8.46 18.05 -46.51
CA GLU A 66 9.11 19.09 -47.34
C GLU A 66 10.65 19.02 -47.31
N ARG A 67 11.24 18.42 -46.28
CA ARG A 67 12.70 18.22 -46.18
C ARG A 67 13.21 17.06 -47.04
N GLY A 68 12.35 16.14 -47.45
CA GLY A 68 12.70 14.95 -48.25
C GLY A 68 13.53 13.91 -47.50
N PHE A 69 13.73 14.06 -46.18
CA PHE A 69 14.49 13.13 -45.34
C PHE A 69 13.80 12.94 -43.98
N ASN A 70 13.62 11.69 -43.62
CA ASN A 70 13.14 11.32 -42.28
C ASN A 70 14.35 11.10 -41.38
N ILE A 71 14.53 11.98 -40.40
CA ILE A 71 15.59 11.87 -39.39
C ILE A 71 14.98 12.19 -38.03
N TYR A 72 15.21 11.32 -37.04
CA TYR A 72 14.83 11.53 -35.67
C TYR A 72 15.81 12.52 -35.01
N ASP A 73 15.65 13.81 -35.35
CA ASP A 73 16.54 14.88 -34.90
C ASP A 73 16.15 15.43 -33.51
N TYR A 74 16.98 16.33 -32.99
CA TYR A 74 16.78 16.99 -31.70
C TYR A 74 15.42 17.69 -31.59
N ARG A 75 14.92 18.26 -32.67
CA ARG A 75 13.64 18.97 -32.68
C ARG A 75 12.48 18.00 -32.49
N LEU A 76 12.46 16.89 -33.20
CA LEU A 76 11.46 15.84 -33.04
C LEU A 76 11.52 15.17 -31.68
N LYS A 77 12.72 15.05 -31.12
CA LYS A 77 12.92 14.43 -29.80
C LYS A 77 12.47 15.32 -28.64
N ASN A 78 12.72 16.64 -28.70
CA ASN A 78 12.61 17.52 -27.54
C ASN A 78 11.58 18.65 -27.69
N VAL A 79 11.25 19.07 -28.93
CA VAL A 79 10.38 20.22 -29.20
C VAL A 79 9.01 19.79 -29.71
N GLU A 80 8.97 18.77 -30.56
CA GLU A 80 7.74 18.28 -31.21
C GLU A 80 7.58 16.75 -31.03
N PRO A 81 7.64 16.20 -29.81
CA PRO A 81 7.62 14.75 -29.58
C PRO A 81 6.32 14.09 -30.05
N GLY A 82 5.22 14.82 -30.10
CA GLY A 82 3.92 14.33 -30.60
C GLY A 82 3.88 14.00 -32.09
N LYS A 83 4.92 14.41 -32.85
CA LYS A 83 5.05 14.09 -34.28
C LYS A 83 5.74 12.74 -34.56
N VAL A 84 6.07 12.02 -33.51
CA VAL A 84 6.70 10.69 -33.60
C VAL A 84 5.83 9.68 -32.88
N GLN A 85 5.58 8.55 -33.53
CA GLN A 85 4.86 7.41 -32.97
C GLN A 85 5.75 6.17 -33.03
N TYR A 86 5.53 5.24 -32.10
CA TYR A 86 6.23 3.97 -32.07
C TYR A 86 5.30 2.83 -32.45
N ARG A 87 5.70 2.02 -33.44
CA ARG A 87 5.02 0.78 -33.79
C ARG A 87 5.82 -0.41 -33.30
N CYS A 88 5.26 -1.17 -32.40
CA CYS A 88 5.85 -2.37 -31.86
C CYS A 88 4.84 -3.53 -31.92
N PRO A 89 5.14 -4.62 -32.60
CA PRO A 89 6.32 -4.94 -33.39
C PRO A 89 6.50 -4.04 -34.63
N ALA A 90 7.75 -3.80 -35.02
CA ALA A 90 8.07 -3.14 -36.27
C ALA A 90 7.52 -3.94 -37.47
N ASN A 91 7.05 -3.24 -38.51
CA ASN A 91 6.54 -3.89 -39.71
C ASN A 91 7.68 -4.31 -40.67
N LEU A 92 8.35 -5.41 -40.35
CA LEU A 92 9.46 -5.95 -41.11
C LEU A 92 9.12 -7.33 -41.67
N PRO A 93 9.61 -7.66 -42.91
CA PRO A 93 9.58 -9.04 -43.41
C PRO A 93 10.27 -10.00 -42.46
N ARG A 94 9.78 -11.24 -42.36
CA ARG A 94 10.29 -12.23 -41.38
C ARG A 94 11.78 -12.52 -41.48
N ASP A 95 12.31 -12.58 -42.72
CA ASP A 95 13.73 -12.80 -42.96
C ASP A 95 14.59 -11.59 -42.56
N VAL A 96 14.09 -10.36 -42.78
CA VAL A 96 14.74 -9.11 -42.33
C VAL A 96 14.75 -9.04 -40.80
N ALA A 97 13.63 -9.34 -40.17
CA ALA A 97 13.53 -9.35 -38.69
C ALA A 97 14.50 -10.39 -38.07
N ALA A 98 14.62 -11.59 -38.67
CA ALA A 98 15.56 -12.61 -38.19
C ALA A 98 17.03 -12.15 -38.34
N ARG A 99 17.39 -11.55 -39.48
CA ARG A 99 18.73 -10.99 -39.70
C ARG A 99 19.03 -9.83 -38.75
N LEU A 100 18.07 -8.93 -38.53
CA LEU A 100 18.18 -7.82 -37.57
C LEU A 100 18.49 -8.35 -36.19
N ARG A 101 17.77 -9.39 -35.73
CA ARG A 101 18.02 -10.02 -34.44
C ARG A 101 19.44 -10.60 -34.35
N SER A 102 19.89 -11.32 -35.36
CA SER A 102 21.24 -11.89 -35.40
C SER A 102 22.33 -10.81 -35.32
N ILE A 103 22.20 -9.75 -36.13
CA ILE A 103 23.11 -8.60 -36.14
C ILE A 103 23.11 -7.89 -34.77
N SER A 104 21.92 -7.72 -34.17
CA SER A 104 21.80 -7.07 -32.85
C SER A 104 22.48 -7.91 -31.76
N SER A 105 22.28 -9.23 -31.74
CA SER A 105 22.96 -10.13 -30.80
C SER A 105 24.48 -10.08 -30.95
N GLU A 106 24.98 -10.04 -32.19
CA GLU A 106 26.42 -9.89 -32.47
C GLU A 106 26.96 -8.51 -32.05
N ALA A 107 26.24 -7.43 -32.29
CA ALA A 107 26.61 -6.09 -31.90
C ALA A 107 26.71 -5.94 -30.36
N ILE A 108 25.71 -6.45 -29.62
CA ILE A 108 25.71 -6.46 -28.14
C ILE A 108 26.97 -7.16 -27.61
N ARG A 109 27.27 -8.34 -28.15
CA ARG A 109 28.44 -9.12 -27.74
C ARG A 109 29.76 -8.45 -28.11
N THR A 110 29.88 -7.94 -29.34
CA THR A 110 31.12 -7.34 -29.87
C THR A 110 31.45 -6.05 -29.15
N LEU A 111 30.43 -5.22 -28.85
CA LEU A 111 30.59 -3.96 -28.13
C LEU A 111 30.68 -4.14 -26.61
N GLY A 112 30.48 -5.38 -26.10
CA GLY A 112 30.51 -5.67 -24.67
C GLY A 112 29.40 -5.00 -23.89
N LEU A 113 28.23 -4.73 -24.51
CA LEU A 113 27.10 -4.08 -23.86
C LEU A 113 26.48 -5.02 -22.82
N ARG A 114 26.11 -4.46 -21.67
CA ARG A 114 25.59 -5.21 -20.54
C ARG A 114 24.38 -4.52 -19.93
N ASP A 115 23.59 -5.30 -19.21
CA ASP A 115 22.45 -4.89 -18.39
C ASP A 115 21.34 -4.21 -19.22
N LEU A 116 21.65 -3.15 -19.95
CA LEU A 116 20.73 -2.32 -20.71
C LEU A 116 21.41 -1.68 -21.92
N ALA A 117 20.78 -1.74 -23.10
CA ALA A 117 21.21 -1.01 -24.28
C ALA A 117 20.05 -0.79 -25.27
N ARG A 118 20.27 0.12 -26.24
CA ARG A 118 19.42 0.27 -27.42
C ARG A 118 20.28 0.42 -28.67
N LEU A 119 19.99 -0.38 -29.66
CA LEU A 119 20.65 -0.32 -30.95
C LEU A 119 19.71 0.33 -31.96
N ASP A 120 20.16 1.34 -32.65
CA ASP A 120 19.37 2.10 -33.61
C ASP A 120 19.85 1.78 -35.02
N TYR A 121 18.91 1.45 -35.92
CA TYR A 121 19.17 0.94 -37.27
C TYR A 121 18.42 1.72 -38.34
N ARG A 122 18.98 1.71 -39.55
CA ARG A 122 18.25 1.95 -40.82
C ARG A 122 18.05 0.64 -41.56
N VAL A 123 16.80 0.40 -42.00
CA VAL A 123 16.45 -0.73 -42.82
C VAL A 123 15.91 -0.22 -44.15
N THR A 124 16.64 -0.48 -45.26
CA THR A 124 16.24 -0.01 -46.60
C THR A 124 15.04 -0.80 -47.14
N ALA A 125 14.43 -0.31 -48.23
CA ALA A 125 13.32 -0.98 -48.92
C ALA A 125 13.71 -2.39 -49.43
N GLU A 126 14.99 -2.60 -49.79
CA GLU A 126 15.54 -3.89 -50.21
C GLU A 126 15.90 -4.80 -49.02
N GLY A 127 15.64 -4.37 -47.81
CA GLY A 127 15.90 -5.13 -46.59
C GLY A 127 17.37 -5.14 -46.15
N ARG A 128 18.21 -4.19 -46.62
CA ARG A 128 19.57 -4.01 -46.10
C ARG A 128 19.49 -3.32 -44.73
N ILE A 129 20.31 -3.78 -43.77
CA ILE A 129 20.32 -3.34 -42.40
C ILE A 129 21.62 -2.61 -42.10
N TYR A 130 21.53 -1.37 -41.63
CA TYR A 130 22.65 -0.53 -41.24
C TYR A 130 22.51 -0.16 -39.76
N LEU A 131 23.50 -0.53 -38.95
CA LEU A 131 23.60 -0.06 -37.55
C LEU A 131 24.06 1.41 -37.58
N LEU A 132 23.28 2.29 -37.00
CA LEU A 132 23.59 3.71 -36.89
C LEU A 132 24.37 3.99 -35.60
N GLU A 133 23.82 3.59 -34.46
CA GLU A 133 24.44 3.81 -33.18
C GLU A 133 24.03 2.74 -32.15
N ALA A 134 24.87 2.63 -31.09
CA ALA A 134 24.59 1.80 -29.93
C ALA A 134 24.55 2.68 -28.68
N ASN A 135 23.38 2.80 -28.10
CA ASN A 135 23.14 3.58 -26.89
C ASN A 135 23.28 2.68 -25.66
N ALA A 136 24.41 2.77 -24.95
CA ALA A 136 24.64 2.04 -23.70
C ALA A 136 23.85 2.60 -22.50
N LEU A 137 23.35 3.84 -22.61
CA LEU A 137 22.49 4.51 -21.63
C LEU A 137 21.26 5.10 -22.36
N PRO A 138 20.33 4.25 -22.82
CA PRO A 138 19.12 4.71 -23.50
C PRO A 138 18.21 5.48 -22.53
N ALA A 139 17.43 6.42 -23.10
CA ALA A 139 16.47 7.19 -22.31
C ALA A 139 15.44 6.29 -21.61
N LEU A 140 15.24 6.50 -20.32
CA LEU A 140 14.28 5.79 -19.46
C LEU A 140 12.95 6.55 -19.31
N ALA A 141 12.58 7.44 -20.24
CA ALA A 141 11.26 8.05 -20.27
C ALA A 141 10.21 6.97 -20.62
N SER A 142 9.08 6.95 -19.91
CA SER A 142 8.00 5.97 -20.10
C SER A 142 7.43 5.95 -21.54
N SER A 143 7.58 7.06 -22.27
CA SER A 143 7.19 7.22 -23.67
C SER A 143 8.26 6.80 -24.67
N SER A 144 9.41 6.26 -24.26
CA SER A 144 10.49 5.86 -25.18
C SER A 144 10.23 4.53 -25.86
N SER A 145 10.93 4.30 -26.99
CA SER A 145 10.86 3.04 -27.75
C SER A 145 11.21 1.81 -26.91
N LEU A 146 12.07 1.96 -25.90
CA LEU A 146 12.42 0.87 -24.98
C LEU A 146 11.19 0.35 -24.25
N PHE A 147 10.35 1.25 -23.70
CA PHE A 147 9.15 0.85 -22.96
C PHE A 147 8.04 0.32 -23.90
N ALA A 148 7.96 0.78 -25.13
CA ALA A 148 7.10 0.17 -26.14
C ALA A 148 7.50 -1.30 -26.40
N ALA A 149 8.80 -1.61 -26.41
CA ALA A 149 9.31 -2.97 -26.59
C ALA A 149 9.10 -3.85 -25.33
N THR A 150 9.33 -3.32 -24.12
CA THR A 150 9.14 -4.09 -22.88
C THR A 150 7.69 -4.41 -22.59
N ALA A 151 6.75 -3.55 -23.01
CA ALA A 151 5.31 -3.81 -22.91
C ALA A 151 4.90 -5.06 -23.73
N GLN A 152 5.56 -5.36 -24.85
CA GLN A 152 5.31 -6.57 -25.66
C GLN A 152 5.67 -7.87 -24.92
N VAL A 153 6.60 -7.81 -23.97
CA VAL A 153 6.97 -8.94 -23.12
C VAL A 153 6.29 -8.88 -21.74
N GLY A 154 5.26 -8.04 -21.62
CA GLY A 154 4.42 -7.96 -20.42
C GLY A 154 5.06 -7.22 -19.23
N LEU A 155 6.11 -6.42 -19.46
CA LEU A 155 6.73 -5.64 -18.41
C LEU A 155 6.11 -4.24 -18.30
N THR A 156 5.72 -3.88 -17.08
CA THR A 156 5.38 -2.50 -16.73
C THR A 156 6.65 -1.65 -16.63
N TYR A 157 6.50 -0.32 -16.53
CA TYR A 157 7.61 0.60 -16.29
C TYR A 157 8.48 0.17 -15.10
N ASN A 158 7.87 -0.04 -13.94
CA ASN A 158 8.58 -0.44 -12.73
C ASN A 158 9.26 -1.82 -12.87
N ALA A 159 8.60 -2.77 -13.53
CA ALA A 159 9.18 -4.09 -13.79
C ALA A 159 10.38 -4.02 -14.75
N THR A 160 10.35 -3.11 -15.73
CA THR A 160 11.47 -2.85 -16.63
C THR A 160 12.68 -2.30 -15.86
N ILE A 161 12.47 -1.29 -15.01
CA ILE A 161 13.55 -0.74 -14.16
C ILE A 161 14.11 -1.81 -13.22
N ALA A 162 13.25 -2.61 -12.61
CA ALA A 162 13.66 -3.73 -11.75
C ALA A 162 14.47 -4.79 -12.51
N ALA A 163 14.14 -5.06 -13.78
CA ALA A 163 14.88 -6.01 -14.61
C ALA A 163 16.32 -5.53 -14.89
N VAL A 164 16.50 -4.24 -15.19
CA VAL A 164 17.82 -3.64 -15.37
C VAL A 164 18.66 -3.73 -14.09
N LEU A 165 18.06 -3.39 -12.93
CA LEU A 165 18.73 -3.52 -11.63
C LEU A 165 19.10 -4.97 -11.31
N ASN A 166 18.23 -5.92 -11.65
CA ASN A 166 18.50 -7.35 -11.46
C ASN A 166 19.67 -7.85 -12.32
N ALA A 167 19.75 -7.42 -13.58
CA ALA A 167 20.86 -7.77 -14.46
C ALA A 167 22.20 -7.30 -13.86
N ALA A 168 22.26 -6.04 -13.43
CA ALA A 168 23.45 -5.47 -12.79
C ALA A 168 23.80 -6.15 -11.45
N ALA A 169 22.80 -6.48 -10.63
CA ALA A 169 22.98 -7.18 -9.36
C ALA A 169 23.55 -8.59 -9.56
N LEU A 170 23.00 -9.36 -10.52
CA LEU A 170 23.51 -10.69 -10.88
C LEU A 170 24.97 -10.63 -11.32
N ARG A 171 25.30 -9.70 -12.21
CA ARG A 171 26.67 -9.50 -12.70
C ARG A 171 27.64 -9.12 -11.57
N SER A 172 27.16 -8.38 -10.56
CA SER A 172 27.96 -7.93 -9.42
C SER A 172 28.00 -8.95 -8.27
N GLY A 173 27.42 -10.12 -8.42
CA GLY A 173 27.33 -11.15 -7.36
C GLY A 173 26.44 -10.74 -6.19
N LEU A 174 25.60 -9.71 -6.36
CA LEU A 174 24.65 -9.28 -5.36
C LEU A 174 23.36 -10.12 -5.45
N ALA A 175 22.65 -10.26 -4.33
CA ALA A 175 21.33 -10.88 -4.33
C ALA A 175 20.37 -10.03 -5.21
N THR A 176 19.77 -10.67 -6.21
CA THR A 176 18.79 -10.02 -7.08
C THR A 176 17.50 -9.76 -6.32
N ALA A 177 16.71 -8.80 -6.79
CA ALA A 177 15.35 -8.59 -6.30
C ALA A 177 14.49 -9.86 -6.40
N SER A 178 14.81 -10.77 -7.32
CA SER A 178 14.22 -12.10 -7.48
C SER A 178 14.62 -13.06 -6.35
N GLN A 179 15.86 -12.98 -5.86
CA GLN A 179 16.33 -13.76 -4.69
C GLN A 179 15.85 -13.14 -3.38
N LEU A 180 15.59 -11.82 -3.38
CA LEU A 180 14.96 -11.09 -2.28
C LEU A 180 13.42 -11.15 -2.33
N GLY A 181 12.84 -11.92 -3.25
CA GLY A 181 11.38 -12.02 -3.43
C GLY A 181 10.74 -10.89 -4.24
N VAL A 182 11.55 -10.00 -4.82
CA VAL A 182 11.06 -8.90 -5.66
C VAL A 182 11.41 -9.23 -7.13
N GLY A 183 10.44 -9.75 -7.93
CA GLY A 183 10.60 -9.74 -9.39
C GLY A 183 10.54 -11.03 -10.18
N ARG A 184 10.11 -12.14 -9.62
CA ARG A 184 9.34 -13.11 -10.41
C ARG A 184 7.88 -12.91 -10.02
N GLN A 185 7.06 -12.35 -10.92
CA GLN A 185 5.72 -12.89 -11.05
C GLN A 185 5.90 -14.38 -11.45
N ARG A 186 6.20 -15.27 -10.49
CA ARG A 186 5.47 -16.53 -10.49
C ARG A 186 4.05 -16.09 -10.77
N LYS A 187 3.34 -16.71 -11.73
CA LYS A 187 1.88 -16.69 -11.68
C LYS A 187 1.58 -16.95 -10.21
N ALA A 188 1.34 -15.85 -9.48
CA ALA A 188 1.09 -15.95 -8.05
C ALA A 188 -0.11 -16.87 -8.02
N GLN A 189 -0.01 -17.96 -7.28
CA GLN A 189 -1.20 -18.79 -7.10
C GLN A 189 -2.27 -17.82 -6.65
N PRO A 190 -3.44 -17.82 -7.29
CA PRO A 190 -4.47 -16.87 -6.97
C PRO A 190 -4.71 -16.92 -5.46
N ILE A 191 -4.58 -15.77 -4.80
CA ILE A 191 -4.82 -15.65 -3.37
C ILE A 191 -6.33 -15.73 -3.18
N ARG A 192 -6.77 -16.54 -2.24
CA ARG A 192 -8.16 -16.60 -1.82
C ARG A 192 -8.44 -15.48 -0.83
N VAL A 193 -9.10 -14.44 -1.31
CA VAL A 193 -9.43 -13.25 -0.52
C VAL A 193 -10.84 -13.41 0.03
N GLY A 194 -10.96 -13.56 1.35
CA GLY A 194 -12.23 -13.41 2.03
C GLY A 194 -12.63 -11.94 2.01
N PHE A 195 -13.76 -11.63 1.44
CA PHE A 195 -14.27 -10.27 1.36
C PHE A 195 -15.39 -10.09 2.37
N THR A 196 -15.13 -9.33 3.43
CA THR A 196 -16.10 -9.09 4.53
C THR A 196 -16.78 -7.74 4.35
N TYR A 197 -18.09 -7.71 4.47
CA TYR A 197 -18.95 -6.56 4.24
C TYR A 197 -20.28 -6.68 5.00
N ASN A 198 -21.05 -5.59 5.08
CA ASN A 198 -22.45 -5.59 5.45
C ASN A 198 -23.28 -5.09 4.25
N VAL A 199 -24.33 -5.82 3.87
CA VAL A 199 -25.21 -5.47 2.73
C VAL A 199 -26.34 -4.56 3.20
N LYS A 200 -26.45 -3.38 2.59
CA LYS A 200 -27.61 -2.51 2.77
C LYS A 200 -28.83 -3.11 2.06
N ARG A 201 -29.87 -3.39 2.83
CA ARG A 201 -31.13 -3.98 2.35
C ARG A 201 -32.32 -3.04 2.46
N SER A 202 -32.26 -2.10 3.43
CA SER A 202 -33.31 -1.11 3.64
C SER A 202 -32.89 0.25 3.07
N HIS A 203 -33.82 0.90 2.40
CA HIS A 203 -33.67 2.28 1.97
C HIS A 203 -34.40 3.26 2.92
N ASP A 204 -35.20 2.74 3.84
CA ASP A 204 -35.98 3.51 4.79
C ASP A 204 -35.23 3.68 6.12
N GLY A 205 -35.03 4.93 6.55
CA GLY A 205 -34.34 5.27 7.78
C GLY A 205 -32.82 5.32 7.67
N ASP A 206 -32.17 5.45 8.83
CA ASP A 206 -30.71 5.56 8.95
C ASP A 206 -30.03 4.35 9.64
N ASP A 207 -30.78 3.29 9.90
CA ASP A 207 -30.27 2.10 10.62
C ASP A 207 -29.13 1.40 9.86
N GLU A 208 -29.28 1.27 8.53
CA GLU A 208 -28.28 0.69 7.62
C GLU A 208 -27.48 1.76 6.84
N ALA A 209 -27.40 2.98 7.36
CA ALA A 209 -26.77 4.10 6.63
C ALA A 209 -25.27 3.91 6.38
N GLU A 210 -24.60 3.10 7.19
CA GLU A 210 -23.19 2.77 7.07
C GLU A 210 -22.92 1.56 6.18
N TRP A 211 -23.94 0.71 5.96
CA TRP A 211 -23.79 -0.50 5.17
C TRP A 211 -23.73 -0.21 3.67
N ASP A 212 -23.01 -1.04 2.96
CA ASP A 212 -22.77 -0.85 1.53
C ASP A 212 -23.90 -1.38 0.65
N PRO A 213 -24.31 -0.63 -0.37
CA PRO A 213 -25.25 -1.13 -1.36
C PRO A 213 -24.60 -2.27 -2.19
N PRO A 214 -25.42 -3.18 -2.78
CA PRO A 214 -24.92 -4.31 -3.57
C PRO A 214 -23.94 -3.92 -4.67
N GLU A 215 -24.10 -2.75 -5.28
CA GLU A 215 -23.24 -2.22 -6.36
C GLU A 215 -21.80 -2.00 -5.88
N THR A 216 -21.62 -1.49 -4.66
CA THR A 216 -20.30 -1.31 -4.04
C THR A 216 -19.61 -2.65 -3.82
N ILE A 217 -20.35 -3.62 -3.28
CA ILE A 217 -19.83 -4.96 -3.01
C ILE A 217 -19.39 -5.63 -4.32
N ILE A 218 -20.20 -5.53 -5.36
CA ILE A 218 -19.89 -6.07 -6.69
C ILE A 218 -18.65 -5.35 -7.29
N ALA A 219 -18.57 -4.03 -7.16
CA ALA A 219 -17.45 -3.25 -7.70
C ALA A 219 -16.11 -3.65 -7.07
N ILE A 220 -16.06 -3.78 -5.73
CA ILE A 220 -14.86 -4.22 -5.00
C ILE A 220 -14.50 -5.67 -5.36
N ALA A 221 -15.47 -6.59 -5.34
CA ALA A 221 -15.24 -7.97 -5.70
C ALA A 221 -14.66 -8.11 -7.13
N ASN A 222 -15.20 -7.34 -8.08
CA ASN A 222 -14.70 -7.31 -9.45
C ASN A 222 -13.28 -6.71 -9.52
N ALA A 223 -12.97 -5.67 -8.76
CA ALA A 223 -11.63 -5.09 -8.71
C ALA A 223 -10.60 -6.09 -8.18
N LEU A 224 -10.94 -6.83 -7.11
CA LEU A 224 -10.10 -7.91 -6.56
C LEU A 224 -9.93 -9.06 -7.56
N ALA A 225 -11.00 -9.46 -8.24
CA ALA A 225 -10.96 -10.52 -9.26
C ALA A 225 -10.11 -10.12 -10.48
N ARG A 226 -10.18 -8.85 -10.94
CA ARG A 226 -9.33 -8.34 -12.02
C ARG A 226 -7.84 -8.33 -11.65
N GLN A 227 -7.50 -8.24 -10.36
CA GLN A 227 -6.14 -8.40 -9.86
C GLN A 227 -5.67 -9.87 -9.80
N GLY A 228 -6.52 -10.81 -10.20
CA GLY A 228 -6.22 -12.24 -10.24
C GLY A 228 -6.48 -12.98 -8.93
N HIS A 229 -7.23 -12.40 -7.99
CA HIS A 229 -7.62 -13.04 -6.74
C HIS A 229 -8.89 -13.86 -6.89
N ILE A 230 -9.04 -14.89 -6.06
CA ILE A 230 -10.31 -15.63 -5.88
C ILE A 230 -11.05 -14.98 -4.72
N VAL A 231 -12.22 -14.42 -4.99
CA VAL A 231 -13.01 -13.72 -3.96
C VAL A 231 -14.00 -14.68 -3.31
N VAL A 232 -13.93 -14.76 -1.98
CA VAL A 232 -14.87 -15.53 -1.14
C VAL A 232 -15.72 -14.52 -0.38
N HIS A 233 -16.99 -14.43 -0.68
CA HIS A 233 -17.91 -13.50 -0.04
C HIS A 233 -18.27 -13.94 1.38
N LEU A 234 -18.07 -13.04 2.36
CA LEU A 234 -18.28 -13.27 3.78
C LEU A 234 -19.07 -12.10 4.38
N GLU A 235 -20.38 -12.19 4.41
CA GLU A 235 -21.20 -11.15 5.03
C GLU A 235 -21.03 -11.15 6.55
N ALA A 236 -20.82 -9.97 7.15
CA ALA A 236 -20.64 -9.81 8.58
C ALA A 236 -21.98 -9.87 9.31
N THR A 237 -22.44 -11.09 9.54
CA THR A 237 -23.63 -11.44 10.31
C THR A 237 -23.22 -12.09 11.64
N PRO A 238 -24.14 -12.32 12.60
CA PRO A 238 -23.84 -13.06 13.83
C PRO A 238 -23.25 -14.47 13.62
N ASP A 239 -23.43 -15.06 12.42
CA ASP A 239 -22.84 -16.37 12.05
C ASP A 239 -21.41 -16.27 11.50
N LEU A 240 -20.90 -15.07 11.25
CA LEU A 240 -19.55 -14.86 10.68
C LEU A 240 -18.44 -15.60 11.43
N PRO A 241 -18.41 -15.69 12.79
CA PRO A 241 -17.35 -16.40 13.49
C PRO A 241 -17.20 -17.85 13.07
N ARG A 242 -18.32 -18.55 12.87
CA ARG A 242 -18.33 -19.93 12.39
C ARG A 242 -17.89 -20.01 10.92
N VAL A 243 -18.49 -19.19 10.09
CA VAL A 243 -18.21 -19.17 8.64
C VAL A 243 -16.73 -18.82 8.38
N LEU A 244 -16.18 -17.86 9.11
CA LEU A 244 -14.80 -17.44 8.96
C LEU A 244 -13.79 -18.49 9.44
N ALA A 245 -14.13 -19.22 10.51
CA ALA A 245 -13.26 -20.31 11.01
C ALA A 245 -13.21 -21.50 10.03
N GLU A 246 -14.26 -21.72 9.24
CA GLU A 246 -14.32 -22.77 8.22
C GLU A 246 -13.85 -22.31 6.84
N ALA A 247 -13.69 -21.00 6.63
CA ALA A 247 -13.37 -20.44 5.33
C ALA A 247 -11.91 -20.74 4.94
N ASP A 248 -11.73 -21.28 3.73
CA ASP A 248 -10.41 -21.47 3.12
C ASP A 248 -9.99 -20.15 2.44
N VAL A 249 -9.40 -19.24 3.22
CA VAL A 249 -8.97 -17.92 2.77
C VAL A 249 -7.54 -17.63 3.24
N ASP A 250 -6.80 -16.90 2.43
CA ASP A 250 -5.40 -16.50 2.69
C ASP A 250 -5.30 -15.13 3.38
N LEU A 251 -6.30 -14.27 3.11
CA LEU A 251 -6.33 -12.87 3.50
C LEU A 251 -7.77 -12.37 3.53
N ILE A 252 -8.10 -11.49 4.45
CA ILE A 252 -9.40 -10.79 4.46
C ILE A 252 -9.24 -9.37 3.88
N PHE A 253 -10.09 -9.01 2.93
CA PHE A 253 -10.37 -7.63 2.55
C PHE A 253 -11.59 -7.16 3.32
N ASN A 254 -11.40 -6.27 4.30
CA ASN A 254 -12.46 -5.87 5.22
C ASN A 254 -13.01 -4.49 4.90
N ILE A 255 -14.33 -4.42 4.72
CA ILE A 255 -15.13 -3.19 4.70
C ILE A 255 -16.36 -3.29 5.62
N ALA A 256 -16.40 -4.33 6.48
CA ALA A 256 -17.58 -4.56 7.30
C ALA A 256 -17.64 -3.59 8.48
N GLU A 257 -18.78 -2.93 8.64
CA GLU A 257 -19.11 -2.02 9.73
C GLU A 257 -19.47 -2.78 11.03
N GLY A 258 -19.71 -4.10 10.91
CA GLY A 258 -20.14 -4.95 12.01
C GLY A 258 -21.64 -4.93 12.26
N VAL A 259 -22.09 -5.54 13.37
CA VAL A 259 -23.51 -5.76 13.62
C VAL A 259 -24.08 -4.74 14.61
N GLU A 260 -23.61 -4.74 15.84
CA GLU A 260 -24.12 -3.89 16.94
C GLU A 260 -23.03 -3.46 17.91
N GLY A 261 -23.28 -2.35 18.60
CA GLY A 261 -22.47 -1.86 19.72
C GLY A 261 -21.44 -0.82 19.30
N ARG A 262 -20.91 -0.14 20.33
CA ARG A 262 -19.94 0.95 20.16
C ARG A 262 -18.58 0.52 19.58
N ASN A 263 -18.32 -0.79 19.47
CA ASN A 263 -17.08 -1.36 18.94
C ASN A 263 -17.38 -2.24 17.72
N ARG A 264 -18.48 -2.01 17.01
CA ARG A 264 -18.93 -2.89 15.93
C ARG A 264 -17.93 -3.02 14.78
N GLU A 265 -17.27 -1.94 14.38
CA GLU A 265 -16.26 -1.98 13.33
C GLU A 265 -15.03 -2.83 13.69
N ALA A 266 -14.74 -2.99 14.98
CA ALA A 266 -13.64 -3.81 15.47
C ALA A 266 -13.93 -5.32 15.46
N GLN A 267 -15.18 -5.76 15.25
CA GLN A 267 -15.58 -7.16 15.37
C GLN A 267 -14.87 -8.06 14.37
N VAL A 268 -14.84 -7.67 13.10
CA VAL A 268 -14.19 -8.48 12.05
C VAL A 268 -12.67 -8.53 12.24
N PRO A 269 -11.95 -7.42 12.43
CA PRO A 269 -10.53 -7.46 12.77
C PRO A 269 -10.20 -8.32 13.99
N ALA A 270 -10.98 -8.21 15.08
CA ALA A 270 -10.76 -9.01 16.29
C ALA A 270 -10.92 -10.52 16.02
N LEU A 271 -11.90 -10.93 15.20
CA LEU A 271 -12.04 -12.31 14.76
C LEU A 271 -10.85 -12.77 13.92
N CYS A 272 -10.38 -11.92 13.00
CA CYS A 272 -9.20 -12.22 12.19
C CYS A 272 -7.96 -12.38 13.05
N GLU A 273 -7.75 -11.52 14.06
CA GLU A 273 -6.65 -11.61 15.02
C GLU A 273 -6.71 -12.90 15.83
N LEU A 274 -7.89 -13.26 16.35
CA LEU A 274 -8.13 -14.49 17.11
C LEU A 274 -7.84 -15.75 16.27
N LEU A 275 -8.26 -15.77 15.01
CA LEU A 275 -8.06 -16.88 14.07
C LEU A 275 -6.68 -16.83 13.40
N GLY A 276 -5.93 -15.76 13.60
CA GLY A 276 -4.64 -15.54 12.98
C GLY A 276 -4.73 -15.35 11.46
N ILE A 277 -5.82 -14.82 10.93
CA ILE A 277 -5.99 -14.55 9.50
C ILE A 277 -5.53 -13.11 9.20
N PRO A 278 -4.57 -12.89 8.29
CA PRO A 278 -4.21 -11.54 7.86
C PRO A 278 -5.38 -10.80 7.22
N TYR A 279 -5.45 -9.48 7.41
CA TYR A 279 -6.55 -8.67 6.87
C TYR A 279 -6.07 -7.29 6.45
N THR A 280 -6.87 -6.58 5.66
CA THR A 280 -6.63 -5.18 5.24
C THR A 280 -7.25 -4.21 6.24
N GLY A 281 -6.68 -2.99 6.29
CA GLY A 281 -7.15 -1.93 7.16
C GLY A 281 -6.52 -1.93 8.55
N SER A 282 -7.03 -1.05 9.38
CA SER A 282 -6.59 -0.84 10.75
C SER A 282 -7.01 -1.98 11.67
N ASP A 283 -6.31 -2.15 12.79
CA ASP A 283 -6.60 -3.21 13.75
C ASP A 283 -7.84 -2.92 14.61
N SER A 284 -8.23 -3.93 15.38
CA SER A 284 -9.42 -3.86 16.22
C SER A 284 -9.37 -2.72 17.25
N ALA A 285 -8.19 -2.42 17.79
CA ALA A 285 -8.02 -1.33 18.75
C ALA A 285 -8.24 0.04 18.09
N THR A 286 -7.64 0.26 16.94
CA THR A 286 -7.78 1.50 16.17
C THR A 286 -9.22 1.76 15.77
N LEU A 287 -9.92 0.73 15.24
CA LEU A 287 -11.32 0.86 14.84
C LEU A 287 -12.25 1.15 16.02
N ALA A 288 -12.06 0.45 17.14
CA ALA A 288 -12.84 0.69 18.36
C ALA A 288 -12.66 2.11 18.92
N ILE A 289 -11.42 2.64 18.87
CA ILE A 289 -11.11 4.00 19.35
C ILE A 289 -11.65 5.05 18.37
N ALA A 290 -11.50 4.84 17.06
CA ALA A 290 -11.90 5.82 16.06
C ALA A 290 -13.44 5.96 15.96
N LEU A 291 -14.17 4.85 16.07
CA LEU A 291 -15.64 4.87 16.07
C LEU A 291 -16.20 5.65 17.27
N ASP A 292 -15.61 5.48 18.48
CA ASP A 292 -15.94 6.29 19.64
C ASP A 292 -15.26 7.66 19.53
N LYS A 293 -16.02 8.65 19.01
CA LYS A 293 -15.50 9.98 18.72
C LYS A 293 -14.85 10.65 19.94
N ALA A 294 -15.40 10.45 21.13
CA ALA A 294 -14.82 11.00 22.37
C ALA A 294 -13.47 10.36 22.72
N LEU A 295 -13.32 9.05 22.53
CA LEU A 295 -12.04 8.36 22.71
C LEU A 295 -11.02 8.79 21.68
N GLY A 296 -11.39 8.82 20.40
CA GLY A 296 -10.53 9.30 19.33
C GLY A 296 -10.02 10.72 19.62
N LYS A 297 -10.90 11.65 20.01
CA LYS A 297 -10.52 13.01 20.37
C LYS A 297 -9.57 13.09 21.57
N LYS A 298 -9.74 12.25 22.59
CA LYS A 298 -8.82 12.18 23.74
C LYS A 298 -7.42 11.74 23.29
N VAL A 299 -7.32 10.79 22.35
CA VAL A 299 -6.04 10.38 21.78
C VAL A 299 -5.42 11.53 20.97
N LEU A 300 -6.20 12.22 20.14
CA LEU A 300 -5.71 13.38 19.37
C LEU A 300 -5.15 14.48 20.28
N LEU A 301 -5.85 14.82 21.37
CA LEU A 301 -5.39 15.82 22.33
C LEU A 301 -4.08 15.41 23.02
N GLN A 302 -3.87 14.12 23.30
CA GLN A 302 -2.61 13.61 23.87
C GLN A 302 -1.43 13.76 22.90
N HIS A 303 -1.70 13.86 21.60
CA HIS A 303 -0.71 14.10 20.55
C HIS A 303 -0.66 15.56 20.06
N ASP A 304 -1.19 16.51 20.84
CA ASP A 304 -1.22 17.94 20.53
C ASP A 304 -1.93 18.25 19.19
N ILE A 305 -2.89 17.41 18.76
CA ILE A 305 -3.72 17.61 17.58
C ILE A 305 -5.01 18.28 18.01
N LEU A 306 -5.27 19.46 17.43
CA LEU A 306 -6.48 20.23 17.74
C LEU A 306 -7.75 19.49 17.30
N THR A 307 -8.73 19.43 18.18
CA THR A 307 -10.09 18.97 17.93
C THR A 307 -11.05 19.93 18.63
N PRO A 308 -12.31 20.08 18.18
CA PRO A 308 -13.28 20.91 18.91
C PRO A 308 -13.37 20.51 20.38
N LYS A 309 -13.51 21.48 21.27
CA LYS A 309 -13.81 21.17 22.67
C LYS A 309 -15.09 20.37 22.76
N PHE A 310 -15.14 19.39 23.63
CA PHE A 310 -16.27 18.49 23.69
C PHE A 310 -16.59 18.02 25.12
N GLN A 311 -17.83 17.61 25.28
CA GLN A 311 -18.34 16.92 26.47
C GLN A 311 -19.22 15.76 26.02
N VAL A 312 -19.08 14.62 26.69
CA VAL A 312 -20.02 13.49 26.54
C VAL A 312 -21.12 13.66 27.57
N MET A 313 -22.38 13.56 27.14
CA MET A 313 -23.55 13.63 28.00
C MET A 313 -24.36 12.33 27.94
N GLU A 314 -24.51 11.66 29.10
CA GLU A 314 -25.35 10.46 29.25
C GLU A 314 -26.81 10.84 29.56
N SER A 315 -27.05 12.09 29.92
CA SER A 315 -28.36 12.62 30.23
C SER A 315 -28.50 14.09 29.81
N ALA A 316 -29.66 14.46 29.28
CA ALA A 316 -29.98 15.85 28.97
C ALA A 316 -30.04 16.77 30.20
N ARG A 317 -29.98 16.22 31.43
CA ARG A 317 -29.96 16.98 32.69
C ARG A 317 -28.56 17.29 33.18
N GLU A 318 -27.52 16.70 32.60
CA GLU A 318 -26.15 16.98 33.00
C GLU A 318 -25.79 18.45 32.77
N ARG A 319 -24.97 18.98 33.69
CA ARG A 319 -24.51 20.36 33.58
C ARG A 319 -23.51 20.50 32.44
N LEU A 320 -23.72 21.49 31.58
CA LEU A 320 -22.73 21.87 30.58
C LEU A 320 -21.47 22.41 31.27
N ALA A 321 -20.30 21.97 30.80
CA ALA A 321 -19.03 22.44 31.29
C ALA A 321 -18.89 23.97 31.08
N PRO A 322 -18.40 24.72 32.06
CA PRO A 322 -18.42 26.18 32.03
C PRO A 322 -17.54 26.81 30.96
N ASP A 323 -16.62 26.04 30.38
CA ASP A 323 -15.71 26.47 29.33
C ASP A 323 -16.21 26.12 27.92
N MET A 324 -17.36 25.45 27.78
CA MET A 324 -18.05 25.21 26.51
C MET A 324 -18.82 26.45 26.07
N LYS A 325 -18.68 26.82 24.81
CA LYS A 325 -19.27 28.03 24.24
C LYS A 325 -20.20 27.73 23.08
N PHE A 326 -21.37 28.34 23.07
CA PHE A 326 -22.28 28.30 21.93
C PHE A 326 -21.71 29.08 20.73
N PRO A 327 -22.01 28.64 19.50
CA PRO A 327 -22.87 27.51 19.14
C PRO A 327 -22.21 26.15 19.41
N LEU A 328 -23.02 25.16 19.78
CA LEU A 328 -22.62 23.79 20.03
C LEU A 328 -23.26 22.86 18.99
N ILE A 329 -22.58 21.77 18.65
CA ILE A 329 -23.16 20.71 17.82
C ILE A 329 -23.30 19.42 18.65
N VAL A 330 -24.45 18.77 18.53
CA VAL A 330 -24.79 17.52 19.23
C VAL A 330 -24.89 16.40 18.24
N LYS A 331 -24.21 15.28 18.52
CA LYS A 331 -24.21 14.08 17.67
C LYS A 331 -24.08 12.80 18.50
N PRO A 332 -24.49 11.64 17.98
CA PRO A 332 -24.18 10.37 18.63
C PRO A 332 -22.68 10.17 18.79
N ASN A 333 -22.24 9.56 19.89
CA ASN A 333 -20.81 9.39 20.16
C ASN A 333 -20.14 8.32 19.29
N ALA A 334 -20.88 7.27 18.89
CA ALA A 334 -20.32 6.12 18.20
C ALA A 334 -21.17 5.72 16.96
N GLU A 335 -21.40 6.68 16.07
CA GLU A 335 -22.04 6.49 14.77
C GLU A 335 -21.23 7.12 13.65
N GLY A 336 -21.26 6.50 12.46
CA GLY A 336 -20.65 6.99 11.23
C GLY A 336 -21.65 7.65 10.29
N SER A 337 -21.24 7.90 9.05
CA SER A 337 -22.06 8.40 7.92
C SER A 337 -22.97 9.60 8.22
N SER A 338 -22.54 10.49 9.12
CA SER A 338 -23.35 11.63 9.62
C SER A 338 -24.69 11.22 10.23
N LYS A 339 -24.84 9.98 10.67
CA LYS A 339 -26.04 9.45 11.30
C LYS A 339 -26.34 10.24 12.58
N GLY A 340 -27.58 10.68 12.71
CA GLY A 340 -28.02 11.49 13.85
C GLY A 340 -27.58 12.97 13.81
N ILE A 341 -26.99 13.41 12.72
CA ILE A 341 -26.69 14.83 12.48
C ILE A 341 -27.73 15.40 11.53
N GLY A 342 -28.33 16.53 11.87
CA GLY A 342 -29.34 17.21 11.08
C GLY A 342 -29.39 18.70 11.37
N SER A 343 -30.36 19.41 10.79
CA SER A 343 -30.52 20.86 10.95
C SER A 343 -30.70 21.34 12.41
N THR A 344 -31.18 20.46 13.29
CA THR A 344 -31.38 20.73 14.74
C THR A 344 -30.18 20.33 15.60
N SER A 345 -29.13 19.80 15.01
CA SER A 345 -27.94 19.36 15.77
C SER A 345 -27.05 20.51 16.19
N VAL A 346 -27.12 21.68 15.51
CA VAL A 346 -26.41 22.90 15.93
C VAL A 346 -27.31 23.74 16.80
N CYS A 347 -26.89 23.96 18.04
CA CYS A 347 -27.63 24.61 19.08
C CYS A 347 -27.03 26.00 19.40
N ASP A 348 -27.88 27.01 19.52
CA ASP A 348 -27.52 28.38 19.93
C ASP A 348 -27.81 28.64 21.41
N THR A 349 -28.71 27.83 21.97
CA THR A 349 -29.23 27.99 23.33
C THR A 349 -29.17 26.71 24.10
N GLU A 350 -29.25 26.83 25.43
CA GLU A 350 -29.24 25.67 26.32
C GLU A 350 -30.50 24.80 26.16
N ASP A 351 -31.65 25.40 25.84
CA ASP A 351 -32.89 24.65 25.62
C ASP A 351 -32.80 23.77 24.35
N GLU A 352 -32.25 24.32 23.26
CA GLU A 352 -31.96 23.57 22.03
C GLU A 352 -30.97 22.44 22.30
N LEU A 353 -29.89 22.71 23.05
CA LEU A 353 -28.91 21.70 23.45
C LEU A 353 -29.58 20.55 24.21
N ARG A 354 -30.41 20.85 25.20
CA ARG A 354 -31.12 19.85 25.99
C ARG A 354 -32.04 18.98 25.15
N ALA A 355 -32.78 19.59 24.23
CA ALA A 355 -33.65 18.91 23.30
C ALA A 355 -32.85 17.98 22.36
N ALA A 356 -31.74 18.46 21.79
CA ALA A 356 -30.89 17.69 20.89
C ALA A 356 -30.22 16.51 21.63
N VAL A 357 -29.65 16.72 22.82
CA VAL A 357 -29.05 15.65 23.63
C VAL A 357 -30.09 14.57 23.96
N LYS A 358 -31.31 15.00 24.38
CA LYS A 358 -32.41 14.06 24.65
C LYS A 358 -32.75 13.22 23.42
N SER A 359 -32.90 13.86 22.26
CA SER A 359 -33.22 13.19 20.99
C SER A 359 -32.17 12.14 20.61
N VAL A 360 -30.86 12.47 20.73
CA VAL A 360 -29.78 11.54 20.42
C VAL A 360 -29.83 10.32 21.34
N ILE A 361 -29.95 10.54 22.66
CA ILE A 361 -29.95 9.43 23.64
C ILE A 361 -31.15 8.52 23.44
N GLU A 362 -32.34 9.06 23.23
CA GLU A 362 -33.57 8.28 23.04
C GLU A 362 -33.56 7.47 21.74
N ARG A 363 -33.07 8.06 20.64
CA ARG A 363 -33.05 7.44 19.31
C ARG A 363 -31.93 6.42 19.16
N TYR A 364 -30.70 6.75 19.54
CA TYR A 364 -29.52 5.95 19.29
C TYR A 364 -29.07 5.11 20.50
N ARG A 365 -29.73 5.26 21.67
CA ARG A 365 -29.45 4.51 22.92
C ARG A 365 -27.98 4.54 23.31
N GLN A 366 -27.34 5.69 23.09
CA GLN A 366 -25.94 5.93 23.43
C GLN A 366 -25.76 7.37 23.93
N PRO A 367 -24.61 7.68 24.58
CA PRO A 367 -24.30 9.05 24.99
C PRO A 367 -24.27 10.01 23.81
N ALA A 368 -24.65 11.26 24.07
CA ALA A 368 -24.50 12.35 23.11
C ALA A 368 -23.13 13.00 23.26
N LEU A 369 -22.44 13.20 22.13
CA LEU A 369 -21.24 14.03 22.06
C LEU A 369 -21.67 15.46 21.75
N VAL A 370 -21.34 16.37 22.65
CA VAL A 370 -21.56 17.81 22.52
C VAL A 370 -20.22 18.47 22.21
N GLU A 371 -20.11 19.21 21.12
CA GLU A 371 -18.88 19.86 20.68
C GLU A 371 -19.07 21.33 20.36
N GLU A 372 -18.03 22.16 20.52
CA GLU A 372 -18.02 23.50 19.96
C GLU A 372 -18.12 23.45 18.43
N TYR A 373 -19.06 24.20 17.86
CA TYR A 373 -19.20 24.28 16.41
C TYR A 373 -18.09 25.15 15.82
N ILE A 374 -17.20 24.57 15.05
CA ILE A 374 -16.13 25.31 14.37
C ILE A 374 -16.68 25.89 13.05
N ALA A 375 -16.81 27.20 12.99
CA ALA A 375 -17.19 27.89 11.76
C ALA A 375 -15.97 27.98 10.82
N GLY A 376 -16.17 27.70 9.54
CA GLY A 376 -15.10 27.83 8.54
C GLY A 376 -15.17 26.80 7.42
N ARG A 377 -14.04 26.59 6.76
CA ARG A 377 -13.88 25.69 5.61
C ARG A 377 -13.81 24.24 6.08
N GLU A 378 -14.49 23.35 5.38
CA GLU A 378 -14.50 21.91 5.71
C GLU A 378 -13.71 21.12 4.68
N PHE A 379 -12.83 20.24 5.16
CA PHE A 379 -11.95 19.43 4.34
C PHE A 379 -12.03 17.97 4.74
N THR A 380 -11.87 17.11 3.74
CA THR A 380 -11.64 15.68 3.96
C THR A 380 -10.38 15.27 3.20
N VAL A 381 -9.56 14.42 3.84
CA VAL A 381 -8.24 14.03 3.34
C VAL A 381 -8.08 12.52 3.41
N GLY A 382 -7.84 11.89 2.27
CA GLY A 382 -7.54 10.47 2.18
C GLY A 382 -6.06 10.18 2.43
N LEU A 383 -5.77 9.07 3.10
CA LEU A 383 -4.42 8.55 3.31
C LEU A 383 -4.37 7.08 2.92
N LEU A 384 -3.31 6.68 2.21
CA LEU A 384 -3.08 5.30 1.77
C LEU A 384 -1.70 4.82 2.20
N GLY A 385 -1.61 3.61 2.73
CA GLY A 385 -0.39 2.96 3.18
C GLY A 385 -0.32 2.77 4.69
N ASP A 386 0.88 2.51 5.23
CA ASP A 386 1.09 2.14 6.63
C ASP A 386 2.10 3.11 7.28
N LYS A 387 3.31 2.71 7.59
CA LYS A 387 4.32 3.53 8.31
C LYS A 387 4.64 4.87 7.65
N ARG A 388 4.48 4.98 6.34
CA ARG A 388 4.66 6.22 5.56
C ARG A 388 3.47 6.42 4.63
N PRO A 389 2.30 6.81 5.17
CA PRO A 389 1.12 6.96 4.36
C PRO A 389 1.28 8.08 3.33
N ARG A 390 0.84 7.80 2.10
CA ARG A 390 0.66 8.81 1.06
C ARG A 390 -0.59 9.61 1.39
N VAL A 391 -0.45 10.90 1.57
CA VAL A 391 -1.57 11.82 1.72
C VAL A 391 -2.07 12.17 0.33
N LEU A 392 -3.34 11.94 0.07
CA LEU A 392 -4.02 12.32 -1.15
C LEU A 392 -4.38 13.82 -1.11
N PRO A 393 -4.66 14.45 -2.27
CA PRO A 393 -5.06 15.86 -2.32
C PRO A 393 -6.25 16.13 -1.40
N PRO A 394 -6.21 17.19 -0.57
CA PRO A 394 -7.37 17.59 0.23
C PRO A 394 -8.56 17.93 -0.66
N MET A 395 -9.74 17.47 -0.27
CA MET A 395 -11.01 17.83 -0.87
C MET A 395 -11.76 18.80 0.03
N GLU A 396 -12.21 19.92 -0.49
CA GLU A 396 -13.04 20.90 0.21
C GLU A 396 -14.51 20.66 -0.09
N ILE A 397 -15.33 20.62 0.96
CA ILE A 397 -16.80 20.50 0.89
C ILE A 397 -17.37 21.91 0.92
N LYS A 398 -17.97 22.35 -0.19
CA LYS A 398 -18.54 23.70 -0.35
C LYS A 398 -20.05 23.65 -0.45
N PHE A 399 -20.73 24.40 0.40
CA PHE A 399 -22.17 24.49 0.39
C PHE A 399 -22.66 25.46 -0.70
N LYS A 400 -23.67 25.05 -1.47
CA LYS A 400 -24.26 25.85 -2.56
C LYS A 400 -25.13 26.99 -2.08
N LYS A 401 -25.76 26.81 -0.90
CA LYS A 401 -26.59 27.86 -0.28
C LYS A 401 -25.79 28.48 0.85
N ASP A 402 -25.86 29.82 0.93
CA ASP A 402 -25.28 30.55 2.05
C ASP A 402 -26.15 30.32 3.29
N THR A 403 -25.81 29.31 4.06
CA THR A 403 -26.45 28.99 5.32
C THR A 403 -25.59 29.53 6.45
N LYS A 404 -26.21 30.12 7.47
CA LYS A 404 -25.51 30.71 8.63
C LYS A 404 -24.59 29.71 9.34
N ARG A 405 -24.92 28.40 9.27
CA ARG A 405 -24.20 27.31 9.89
C ARG A 405 -24.30 26.04 9.04
N PRO A 406 -23.45 25.93 8.04
CA PRO A 406 -23.45 24.75 7.19
C PRO A 406 -22.99 23.52 7.98
N VAL A 407 -23.75 22.43 7.86
CA VAL A 407 -23.41 21.12 8.41
C VAL A 407 -23.57 20.09 7.30
N TYR A 408 -22.53 19.27 7.14
CA TYR A 408 -22.56 18.17 6.19
C TYR A 408 -23.25 16.96 6.85
N ASP A 409 -24.58 17.03 6.90
CA ASP A 409 -25.45 16.05 7.55
C ASP A 409 -25.86 14.90 6.62
N PHE A 410 -26.60 13.94 7.16
CA PHE A 410 -27.02 12.75 6.42
C PHE A 410 -27.91 13.09 5.20
N ALA A 411 -28.82 14.06 5.32
CA ALA A 411 -29.68 14.48 4.22
C ALA A 411 -28.88 15.18 3.12
N VAL A 412 -27.94 16.07 3.52
CA VAL A 412 -26.99 16.71 2.60
C VAL A 412 -26.11 15.69 1.88
N LYS A 413 -25.70 14.62 2.56
CA LYS A 413 -24.95 13.52 1.91
C LYS A 413 -25.77 12.76 0.88
N GLN A 414 -27.04 12.48 1.16
CA GLN A 414 -27.90 11.75 0.22
C GLN A 414 -28.22 12.57 -1.03
N GLU A 415 -28.46 13.87 -0.85
CA GLU A 415 -28.81 14.83 -1.91
C GLU A 415 -27.65 15.81 -2.17
N TRP A 416 -26.41 15.30 -2.12
CA TRP A 416 -25.21 16.14 -2.18
C TRP A 416 -25.17 17.04 -3.42
N GLU A 417 -25.64 16.54 -4.57
CA GLU A 417 -25.69 17.32 -5.83
C GLU A 417 -26.54 18.58 -5.71
N GLU A 418 -27.52 18.63 -4.81
CA GLU A 418 -28.36 19.82 -4.61
C GLU A 418 -27.78 20.80 -3.59
N HIS A 419 -27.03 20.29 -2.60
CA HIS A 419 -26.62 21.03 -1.41
C HIS A 419 -25.16 21.47 -1.39
N VAL A 420 -24.26 20.63 -1.93
CA VAL A 420 -22.82 20.88 -1.90
C VAL A 420 -22.18 20.69 -3.27
N TYR A 421 -20.95 21.13 -3.42
CA TYR A 421 -20.04 20.68 -4.45
C TYR A 421 -18.67 20.44 -3.84
N TYR A 422 -17.96 19.47 -4.40
CA TYR A 422 -16.62 19.09 -3.96
C TYR A 422 -15.57 19.78 -4.83
N GLU A 423 -14.59 20.39 -4.19
CA GLU A 423 -13.43 20.93 -4.89
C GLU A 423 -12.20 20.09 -4.53
N CYS A 424 -11.75 19.24 -5.45
CA CYS A 424 -10.58 18.37 -5.27
C CYS A 424 -9.67 18.41 -6.51
N PRO A 425 -8.40 18.81 -6.38
CA PRO A 425 -7.76 19.37 -5.18
C PRO A 425 -8.39 20.69 -4.70
N ALA A 426 -8.47 20.86 -3.38
CA ALA A 426 -8.95 22.12 -2.80
C ALA A 426 -8.03 23.30 -3.17
N LYS A 427 -8.61 24.48 -3.37
CA LYS A 427 -7.83 25.71 -3.60
C LYS A 427 -7.25 26.22 -2.29
N LEU A 428 -6.00 25.89 -2.05
CA LEU A 428 -5.23 26.19 -0.85
C LEU A 428 -3.95 26.93 -1.21
N SER A 429 -3.50 27.79 -0.31
CA SER A 429 -2.11 28.25 -0.33
C SER A 429 -1.16 27.09 0.00
N GLU A 430 0.10 27.20 -0.41
CA GLU A 430 1.09 26.16 -0.11
C GLU A 430 1.25 25.91 1.40
N ALA A 431 1.12 26.96 2.21
CA ALA A 431 1.19 26.86 3.66
C ALA A 431 0.00 26.10 4.25
N GLU A 432 -1.23 26.39 3.81
CA GLU A 432 -2.44 25.69 4.24
C GLU A 432 -2.39 24.22 3.82
N GLN A 433 -1.99 23.93 2.57
CA GLN A 433 -1.87 22.55 2.09
C GLN A 433 -0.90 21.76 2.96
N LYS A 434 0.31 22.28 3.19
CA LYS A 434 1.31 21.63 4.05
C LYS A 434 0.81 21.43 5.48
N ALA A 435 0.06 22.41 6.02
CA ALA A 435 -0.52 22.30 7.36
C ALA A 435 -1.57 21.18 7.44
N ILE A 436 -2.51 21.12 6.49
CA ILE A 436 -3.52 20.06 6.39
C ILE A 436 -2.86 18.69 6.25
N GLU A 437 -1.93 18.53 5.31
CA GLU A 437 -1.22 17.26 5.09
C GLU A 437 -0.44 16.80 6.33
N LYS A 438 0.22 17.74 7.03
CA LYS A 438 0.95 17.45 8.27
C LYS A 438 0.00 16.95 9.36
N ILE A 439 -1.15 17.62 9.55
CA ILE A 439 -2.14 17.24 10.57
C ILE A 439 -2.78 15.91 10.20
N ALA A 440 -3.19 15.70 8.94
CA ALA A 440 -3.76 14.43 8.49
C ALA A 440 -2.81 13.25 8.75
N ARG A 441 -1.51 13.42 8.45
CA ARG A 441 -0.49 12.39 8.70
C ARG A 441 -0.25 12.16 10.19
N ALA A 442 -0.19 13.23 10.99
CA ALA A 442 -0.05 13.12 12.45
C ALA A 442 -1.24 12.40 13.07
N THR A 443 -2.46 12.70 12.61
CA THR A 443 -3.70 12.05 13.03
C THR A 443 -3.69 10.55 12.70
N PHE A 444 -3.27 10.18 11.49
CA PHE A 444 -3.14 8.79 11.07
C PHE A 444 -2.20 8.00 11.99
N TRP A 445 -1.07 8.58 12.36
CA TRP A 445 -0.12 7.93 13.28
C TRP A 445 -0.59 7.92 14.73
N ALA A 446 -1.25 8.99 15.18
CA ALA A 446 -1.75 9.07 16.58
C ALA A 446 -2.76 7.96 16.90
N LEU A 447 -3.52 7.51 15.90
CA LEU A 447 -4.52 6.45 16.03
C LEU A 447 -4.03 5.09 15.51
N ASP A 448 -2.74 4.94 15.14
CA ASP A 448 -2.18 3.71 14.57
C ASP A 448 -2.95 3.19 13.36
N CYS A 449 -3.48 4.08 12.52
CA CYS A 449 -4.17 3.69 11.29
C CYS A 449 -3.25 2.93 10.34
N ARG A 450 -3.84 2.02 9.55
CA ARG A 450 -3.13 1.16 8.60
C ARG A 450 -3.87 1.08 7.28
N ASP A 451 -3.11 0.98 6.19
CA ASP A 451 -3.54 0.76 4.82
C ASP A 451 -4.38 1.89 4.24
N VAL A 452 -5.40 2.35 4.94
CA VAL A 452 -6.31 3.41 4.49
C VAL A 452 -6.92 4.15 5.68
N ALA A 453 -7.10 5.46 5.53
CA ALA A 453 -7.96 6.26 6.40
C ALA A 453 -8.43 7.53 5.69
N ARG A 454 -9.52 8.10 6.18
CA ARG A 454 -10.00 9.44 5.82
C ARG A 454 -10.08 10.29 7.07
N VAL A 455 -9.53 11.49 7.01
CA VAL A 455 -9.52 12.45 8.12
C VAL A 455 -10.37 13.64 7.73
N ASP A 456 -11.40 13.91 8.52
CA ASP A 456 -12.33 15.03 8.30
C ASP A 456 -11.97 16.16 9.27
N MET A 457 -11.87 17.39 8.75
CA MET A 457 -11.36 18.52 9.51
C MET A 457 -12.00 19.84 9.10
N ARG A 458 -11.98 20.81 10.01
CA ARG A 458 -12.38 22.19 9.72
C ARG A 458 -11.26 23.18 9.99
N MET A 459 -11.17 24.20 9.14
CA MET A 459 -10.25 25.33 9.29
C MET A 459 -11.07 26.58 9.64
N ASP A 460 -10.79 27.19 10.79
CA ASP A 460 -11.45 28.43 11.19
C ASP A 460 -10.90 29.66 10.44
N ALA A 461 -11.47 30.83 10.70
CA ALA A 461 -11.08 32.09 10.06
C ALA A 461 -9.62 32.51 10.38
N ASP A 462 -9.06 32.04 11.49
CA ASP A 462 -7.67 32.31 11.90
C ASP A 462 -6.69 31.30 11.28
N GLY A 463 -7.18 30.36 10.46
CA GLY A 463 -6.37 29.31 9.82
C GLY A 463 -6.02 28.13 10.74
N ARG A 464 -6.63 28.03 11.93
CA ARG A 464 -6.45 26.88 12.82
C ARG A 464 -7.27 25.70 12.31
N ILE A 465 -6.64 24.52 12.26
CA ILE A 465 -7.23 23.29 11.73
C ILE A 465 -7.63 22.39 12.90
N TYR A 466 -8.88 21.98 12.91
CA TYR A 466 -9.48 21.11 13.93
C TYR A 466 -9.87 19.79 13.27
N VAL A 467 -9.36 18.68 13.78
CA VAL A 467 -9.79 17.33 13.36
C VAL A 467 -11.15 17.04 13.96
N LEU A 468 -12.13 16.76 13.12
CA LEU A 468 -13.50 16.43 13.54
C LEU A 468 -13.61 14.95 13.89
N GLU A 469 -13.18 14.10 12.96
CA GLU A 469 -13.18 12.64 13.11
C GLU A 469 -12.17 11.99 12.17
N VAL A 470 -11.91 10.71 12.42
CA VAL A 470 -11.05 9.85 11.61
C VAL A 470 -11.85 8.62 11.23
N ASN A 471 -11.81 8.27 9.96
CA ASN A 471 -12.51 7.10 9.42
C ASN A 471 -11.47 6.09 8.90
N PRO A 472 -11.01 5.12 9.71
CA PRO A 472 -10.08 4.09 9.28
C PRO A 472 -10.74 3.01 8.40
N LEU A 473 -12.07 3.02 8.31
CA LEU A 473 -12.89 2.19 7.44
C LEU A 473 -13.75 3.09 6.53
N PRO A 474 -13.10 3.85 5.60
CA PRO A 474 -13.84 4.79 4.76
C PRO A 474 -14.64 4.09 3.68
N GLY A 475 -15.81 4.64 3.31
CA GLY A 475 -16.63 4.12 2.22
C GLY A 475 -15.88 4.06 0.89
N LEU A 476 -16.20 3.07 0.08
CA LEU A 476 -15.55 2.76 -1.21
C LEU A 476 -16.54 2.68 -2.39
N THR A 477 -17.72 3.28 -2.29
CA THR A 477 -18.71 3.30 -3.38
C THR A 477 -18.18 4.09 -4.58
N PRO A 478 -18.07 3.47 -5.79
CA PRO A 478 -17.60 4.15 -6.98
C PRO A 478 -18.45 5.39 -7.33
N GLY A 479 -17.77 6.51 -7.61
CA GLY A 479 -18.42 7.76 -8.02
C GLY A 479 -19.19 8.49 -6.92
N TYR A 480 -19.19 7.95 -5.68
CA TYR A 480 -19.96 8.51 -4.57
C TYR A 480 -19.10 8.77 -3.33
N SER A 481 -18.36 7.78 -2.85
CA SER A 481 -17.59 7.91 -1.60
C SER A 481 -16.44 8.91 -1.72
N ASP A 482 -16.30 9.77 -0.71
CA ASP A 482 -15.31 10.85 -0.66
C ASP A 482 -13.88 10.35 -0.98
N LEU A 483 -13.46 9.22 -0.39
CA LEU A 483 -12.14 8.65 -0.66
C LEU A 483 -11.95 8.27 -2.12
N VAL A 484 -12.99 7.73 -2.77
CA VAL A 484 -12.95 7.36 -4.19
C VAL A 484 -12.83 8.59 -5.08
N LEU A 485 -13.58 9.65 -4.77
CA LEU A 485 -13.50 10.94 -5.48
C LEU A 485 -12.11 11.58 -5.33
N ILE A 486 -11.55 11.57 -4.11
CA ILE A 486 -10.20 12.07 -3.82
C ILE A 486 -9.14 11.25 -4.58
N ALA A 487 -9.26 9.93 -4.59
CA ALA A 487 -8.35 9.04 -5.31
C ALA A 487 -8.39 9.30 -6.82
N GLN A 488 -9.58 9.46 -7.39
CA GLN A 488 -9.77 9.82 -8.80
C GLN A 488 -9.14 11.17 -9.14
N ALA A 489 -9.33 12.18 -8.29
CA ALA A 489 -8.68 13.49 -8.45
C ALA A 489 -7.13 13.40 -8.34
N ALA A 490 -6.61 12.41 -7.62
CA ALA A 490 -5.19 12.10 -7.55
C ALA A 490 -4.67 11.25 -8.74
N GLY A 491 -5.53 10.95 -9.72
CA GLY A 491 -5.18 10.12 -10.90
C GLY A 491 -5.12 8.62 -10.62
N LEU A 492 -5.76 8.14 -9.53
CA LEU A 492 -5.89 6.73 -9.23
C LEU A 492 -7.22 6.20 -9.77
N GLU A 493 -7.15 5.23 -10.66
CA GLU A 493 -8.31 4.45 -11.06
C GLU A 493 -8.84 3.59 -9.88
N TYR A 494 -10.13 3.25 -9.92
CA TYR A 494 -10.77 2.50 -8.83
C TYR A 494 -10.05 1.19 -8.48
N ASP A 495 -9.68 0.41 -9.49
CA ASP A 495 -8.95 -0.85 -9.29
C ASP A 495 -7.57 -0.64 -8.64
N GLN A 496 -6.92 0.49 -8.95
CA GLN A 496 -5.65 0.86 -8.33
C GLN A 496 -5.82 1.24 -6.86
N LEU A 497 -6.91 1.96 -6.53
CA LEU A 497 -7.24 2.26 -5.13
C LEU A 497 -7.43 0.97 -4.31
N ILE A 498 -8.23 0.03 -4.81
CA ILE A 498 -8.44 -1.27 -4.16
C ILE A 498 -7.12 -2.04 -4.04
N ALA A 499 -6.27 -2.01 -5.07
CA ALA A 499 -4.95 -2.63 -5.04
C ALA A 499 -4.03 -1.99 -3.99
N GLU A 500 -4.01 -0.67 -3.86
CA GLU A 500 -3.19 0.02 -2.85
C GLU A 500 -3.63 -0.33 -1.41
N ILE A 501 -4.93 -0.44 -1.15
CA ILE A 501 -5.46 -0.90 0.14
C ILE A 501 -5.02 -2.35 0.43
N MET A 502 -4.98 -3.22 -0.59
CA MET A 502 -4.51 -4.61 -0.45
C MET A 502 -3.03 -4.75 -0.06
N VAL A 503 -2.18 -3.78 -0.39
CA VAL A 503 -0.71 -3.89 -0.24
C VAL A 503 -0.28 -4.23 1.18
N GLY A 504 -0.86 -3.57 2.19
CA GLY A 504 -0.52 -3.81 3.59
C GLY A 504 -0.94 -5.19 4.07
N GLY A 505 -2.17 -5.61 3.74
CA GLY A 505 -2.67 -6.95 4.04
C GLY A 505 -1.81 -8.04 3.40
N LEU A 506 -1.45 -7.88 2.12
CA LEU A 506 -0.56 -8.80 1.41
C LEU A 506 0.82 -8.89 2.05
N ARG A 507 1.35 -7.79 2.58
CA ARG A 507 2.62 -7.77 3.31
C ARG A 507 2.49 -8.57 4.61
N ARG A 508 1.48 -8.30 5.43
CA ARG A 508 1.21 -9.03 6.69
C ARG A 508 1.04 -10.54 6.44
N MET A 509 0.32 -10.93 5.38
CA MET A 509 0.20 -12.33 4.96
C MET A 509 1.56 -12.96 4.63
N LYS A 510 2.42 -12.26 3.90
CA LYS A 510 3.77 -12.77 3.54
C LYS A 510 4.67 -12.91 4.77
N ASP A 511 4.62 -11.95 5.68
CA ASP A 511 5.39 -11.95 6.92
C ASP A 511 4.97 -13.12 7.80
N LYS A 512 3.66 -13.33 8.01
CA LYS A 512 3.12 -14.48 8.73
C LYS A 512 3.58 -15.82 8.14
N ARG A 513 3.44 -15.98 6.82
CA ARG A 513 3.89 -17.21 6.13
C ARG A 513 5.41 -17.44 6.23
N ARG A 514 6.20 -16.37 6.41
CA ARG A 514 7.63 -16.48 6.66
C ARG A 514 7.89 -16.99 8.08
N GLU A 515 7.25 -16.40 9.07
CA GLU A 515 7.36 -16.79 10.48
C GLU A 515 6.91 -18.24 10.70
N GLU A 516 5.79 -18.66 10.10
CA GLU A 516 5.32 -20.05 10.16
C GLU A 516 6.36 -21.03 9.61
N ARG A 517 6.98 -20.71 8.46
CA ARG A 517 8.04 -21.55 7.87
C ARG A 517 9.31 -21.59 8.72
N GLU A 518 9.67 -20.51 9.39
CA GLU A 518 10.80 -20.48 10.31
C GLU A 518 10.51 -21.35 11.53
N LEU A 519 9.33 -21.23 12.12
CA LEU A 519 8.89 -22.08 13.23
C LEU A 519 8.82 -23.58 12.86
N GLU A 520 8.36 -23.91 11.67
CA GLU A 520 8.36 -25.30 11.18
C GLU A 520 9.79 -25.84 11.07
N ARG A 521 10.71 -25.08 10.50
CA ARG A 521 12.14 -25.46 10.40
C ARG A 521 12.77 -25.67 11.78
N GLU A 522 12.48 -24.80 12.74
CA GLU A 522 12.95 -24.95 14.11
C GLU A 522 12.40 -26.21 14.77
N ARG A 523 11.10 -26.49 14.59
CA ARG A 523 10.47 -27.74 15.10
C ARG A 523 11.06 -28.98 14.45
N GLU A 524 11.34 -28.95 13.15
CA GLU A 524 12.01 -30.06 12.45
C GLU A 524 13.44 -30.28 12.98
N ALA A 525 14.22 -29.19 13.12
CA ALA A 525 15.56 -29.27 13.68
C ALA A 525 15.56 -29.81 15.12
N GLN A 526 14.61 -29.40 15.97
CA GLN A 526 14.46 -29.95 17.32
C GLN A 526 14.11 -31.45 17.32
N LYS A 527 13.25 -31.91 16.40
CA LYS A 527 12.91 -33.31 16.23
C LYS A 527 14.15 -34.14 15.81
N ASP A 528 14.97 -33.59 14.95
CA ASP A 528 16.18 -34.29 14.49
C ASP A 528 17.26 -34.35 15.58
N VAL A 529 17.42 -33.30 16.37
CA VAL A 529 18.29 -33.32 17.57
C VAL A 529 17.79 -34.36 18.59
N ALA A 530 16.47 -34.44 18.83
CA ALA A 530 15.89 -35.45 19.72
C ALA A 530 16.12 -36.89 19.22
N LYS A 531 15.98 -37.14 17.90
CA LYS A 531 16.27 -38.45 17.29
C LYS A 531 17.72 -38.84 17.41
N LEU A 532 18.67 -37.90 17.25
CA LEU A 532 20.11 -38.12 17.42
C LEU A 532 20.44 -38.46 18.87
N ALA A 533 19.85 -37.73 19.84
CA ALA A 533 20.05 -38.03 21.26
C ALA A 533 19.51 -39.39 21.68
N ASP A 534 18.41 -39.85 21.08
CA ASP A 534 17.83 -41.17 21.36
C ASP A 534 18.64 -42.32 20.71
N LYS A 535 19.20 -42.07 19.51
CA LYS A 535 20.19 -42.97 18.89
C LYS A 535 21.43 -43.13 19.77
N ASP A 536 22.00 -42.05 20.26
CA ASP A 536 23.19 -42.05 21.11
C ASP A 536 22.93 -42.80 22.44
N LYS A 537 21.75 -42.62 23.05
CA LYS A 537 21.30 -43.38 24.22
C LYS A 537 21.16 -44.88 23.92
N THR A 538 20.66 -45.22 22.75
CA THR A 538 20.46 -46.61 22.32
C THR A 538 21.79 -47.30 22.02
N GLU A 539 22.73 -46.60 21.39
CA GLU A 539 24.10 -47.11 21.14
C GLU A 539 24.89 -47.27 22.43
N LYS A 540 24.79 -46.30 23.38
CA LYS A 540 25.38 -46.43 24.71
C LYS A 540 24.82 -47.62 25.48
N LYS A 541 23.50 -47.88 25.45
CA LYS A 541 22.89 -49.07 26.06
C LYS A 541 23.38 -50.37 25.40
N ARG A 542 23.55 -50.39 24.06
CA ARG A 542 24.10 -51.55 23.34
C ARG A 542 25.59 -51.79 23.66
N ALA A 543 26.38 -50.73 23.80
CA ALA A 543 27.77 -50.81 24.18
C ALA A 543 27.95 -51.35 25.62
N VAL A 544 27.14 -50.89 26.57
CA VAL A 544 27.14 -51.41 27.96
C VAL A 544 26.68 -52.84 28.02
N ALA A 545 25.67 -53.26 27.22
CA ALA A 545 25.22 -54.64 27.15
C ALA A 545 26.28 -55.61 26.55
N LYS A 546 27.18 -55.11 25.68
CA LYS A 546 28.29 -55.88 25.13
C LYS A 546 29.50 -56.04 26.10
N LEU A 547 29.61 -55.22 27.13
CA LEU A 547 30.66 -55.24 28.14
C LEU A 547 30.29 -56.05 29.39
N ALA A 548 29.06 -56.58 29.50
CA ALA A 548 28.66 -57.45 30.59
C ALA A 548 29.36 -58.80 30.42
N PRO A 549 30.11 -59.33 31.46
CA PRO A 549 30.79 -60.59 31.35
C PRO A 549 29.77 -61.72 31.24
N SER A 550 29.98 -62.61 30.26
CA SER A 550 29.25 -63.86 30.12
C SER A 550 29.64 -64.79 31.26
N THR A 551 28.85 -64.94 32.29
CA THR A 551 28.97 -66.00 33.29
C THR A 551 28.40 -67.25 32.67
N ASN A 552 29.29 -68.04 32.01
CA ASN A 552 29.07 -69.44 31.74
C ASN A 552 29.34 -70.18 33.02
N GLY A 553 28.32 -70.47 33.77
CA GLY A 553 28.36 -71.42 34.89
C GLY A 553 27.65 -72.72 34.53
N ASN A 554 28.41 -73.70 34.10
CA ASN A 554 27.98 -75.11 34.05
C ASN A 554 27.71 -75.56 35.47
N GLY A 555 26.51 -76.01 35.79
CA GLY A 555 26.17 -76.64 37.06
C GLY A 555 24.96 -77.54 36.89
N ASN A 556 25.22 -78.82 36.64
CA ASN A 556 24.26 -79.93 36.80
C ASN A 556 23.73 -80.03 38.22
N GLY A 557 22.40 -80.14 38.37
CA GLY A 557 21.80 -80.48 39.65
C GLY A 557 20.34 -80.85 39.50
N HIS A 558 20.08 -82.19 39.56
CA HIS A 558 18.72 -82.75 39.64
C HIS A 558 17.98 -82.33 40.90
N GLY A 559 16.65 -82.12 40.80
CA GLY A 559 15.78 -82.04 41.98
C GLY A 559 14.33 -81.83 41.60
N ASN A 560 13.59 -82.97 41.66
CA ASN A 560 12.10 -83.03 41.57
C ASN A 560 11.43 -82.28 42.70
N GLY A 561 10.23 -81.80 42.42
CA GLY A 561 9.28 -81.34 43.46
C GLY A 561 8.03 -80.72 42.94
N HIS A 562 6.98 -81.52 43.01
CA HIS A 562 5.54 -81.12 42.73
C HIS A 562 5.06 -79.98 43.62
N ALA A 563 4.15 -79.18 43.18
CA ALA A 563 2.70 -79.19 43.49
C ALA A 563 2.03 -77.81 43.42
N ASN A 564 0.99 -77.78 42.69
CA ASN A 564 -0.30 -77.16 42.90
C ASN A 564 -0.48 -75.96 43.83
N GLY A 565 -1.30 -75.02 43.33
CA GLY A 565 -2.08 -74.11 44.18
C GLY A 565 -2.79 -73.00 43.46
N ASN A 566 -4.03 -73.24 43.15
CA ASN A 566 -5.06 -72.19 42.76
C ASN A 566 -5.18 -71.09 43.79
N GLY A 567 -5.54 -69.92 43.38
CA GLY A 567 -6.08 -68.91 44.28
C GLY A 567 -6.49 -67.61 43.56
N ALA A 568 -7.75 -67.50 43.22
CA ALA A 568 -8.43 -66.28 42.84
C ALA A 568 -8.60 -65.35 44.06
N GLY A 569 -8.54 -64.07 43.87
CA GLY A 569 -8.88 -63.10 44.91
C GLY A 569 -9.01 -61.68 44.42
N ASN A 570 -10.24 -61.23 44.22
CA ASN A 570 -10.66 -59.84 44.10
C ASN A 570 -10.29 -58.99 45.33
N GLY A 571 -9.94 -57.74 45.14
CA GLY A 571 -9.88 -56.79 46.23
C GLY A 571 -9.68 -55.37 45.79
N ALA A 572 -10.79 -54.63 45.79
CA ALA A 572 -10.80 -53.17 45.66
C ALA A 572 -10.26 -52.52 46.92
N GLY A 573 -9.52 -51.44 46.77
CA GLY A 573 -9.05 -50.64 47.93
C GLY A 573 -8.62 -49.22 47.50
N ASN A 574 -9.46 -48.25 47.80
CA ASN A 574 -9.18 -46.84 47.81
C ASN A 574 -7.99 -46.50 48.74
N GLY A 575 -7.18 -45.54 48.30
CA GLY A 575 -6.22 -44.92 49.19
C GLY A 575 -5.68 -43.58 48.61
N ASN A 576 -6.21 -42.49 49.15
CA ASN A 576 -5.71 -41.13 49.02
C ASN A 576 -4.26 -41.03 49.50
N GLY A 577 -3.44 -40.33 48.73
CA GLY A 577 -2.11 -39.90 49.16
C GLY A 577 -1.76 -38.57 48.51
N HIS A 578 -1.89 -37.49 49.28
CA HIS A 578 -1.39 -36.16 48.96
C HIS A 578 0.14 -36.21 48.81
N GLY A 579 0.66 -35.70 47.70
CA GLY A 579 2.06 -35.38 47.50
C GLY A 579 2.19 -33.97 46.98
N GLU A 580 2.56 -33.07 47.85
CA GLU A 580 2.91 -31.68 47.58
C GLU A 580 4.11 -31.61 46.62
N ASN A 581 3.94 -30.97 45.46
CA ASN A 581 5.06 -30.50 44.66
C ASN A 581 5.10 -28.97 44.73
N SER A 582 6.04 -28.49 45.54
CA SER A 582 6.43 -27.09 45.65
C SER A 582 7.08 -26.61 44.32
N PRO A 583 6.79 -25.37 43.86
CA PRO A 583 7.42 -24.84 42.67
C PRO A 583 8.85 -24.38 42.97
N VAL A 584 9.75 -24.75 42.08
CA VAL A 584 11.14 -24.31 42.05
C VAL A 584 11.18 -22.78 41.82
N ARG A 585 11.65 -22.06 42.80
CA ARG A 585 11.89 -20.64 42.78
C ARG A 585 13.17 -20.32 41.98
N VAL A 586 13.02 -19.84 40.74
CA VAL A 586 14.15 -19.26 40.00
C VAL A 586 14.46 -17.88 40.60
N LYS A 587 15.63 -17.74 41.20
CA LYS A 587 16.18 -16.46 41.67
C LYS A 587 16.45 -15.58 40.43
N ARG A 588 15.75 -14.46 40.33
CA ARG A 588 16.17 -13.34 39.49
C ARG A 588 17.32 -12.63 40.20
N GLU A 589 18.48 -12.65 39.61
CA GLU A 589 19.56 -11.73 39.98
C GLU A 589 19.15 -10.30 39.60
N ARG A 590 19.23 -9.42 40.58
CA ARG A 590 19.07 -7.98 40.39
C ARG A 590 20.35 -7.47 39.73
N SER A 591 20.26 -6.97 38.52
CA SER A 591 21.29 -6.13 37.92
C SER A 591 21.26 -4.75 38.61
N GLU A 592 22.41 -4.31 39.06
CA GLU A 592 22.65 -3.00 39.64
C GLU A 592 22.44 -1.88 38.60
N PRO A 593 22.01 -0.68 39.01
CA PRO A 593 21.80 0.43 38.09
C PRO A 593 23.13 1.05 37.67
N VAL A 594 23.29 1.22 36.35
CA VAL A 594 24.39 1.95 35.73
C VAL A 594 24.29 3.43 36.08
N PRO A 595 25.39 4.13 36.44
CA PRO A 595 25.34 5.56 36.81
C PRO A 595 25.01 6.42 35.59
N GLN A 596 24.08 7.35 35.78
CA GLN A 596 23.77 8.41 34.81
C GLN A 596 24.95 9.39 34.75
N THR A 597 25.60 9.47 33.58
CA THR A 597 26.49 10.58 33.26
C THR A 597 25.63 11.78 32.85
N GLU A 598 25.73 12.85 33.59
CA GLU A 598 25.21 14.17 33.24
C GLU A 598 25.76 14.61 31.88
N ARG A 599 24.87 14.74 30.91
CA ARG A 599 25.15 15.48 29.68
C ARG A 599 24.73 16.92 29.87
N THR A 600 25.73 17.77 30.06
CA THR A 600 25.62 19.22 29.93
C THR A 600 25.05 19.59 28.55
N ARG A 601 23.92 20.31 28.58
CA ARG A 601 23.34 21.00 27.44
C ARG A 601 24.33 22.09 27.00
N ALA A 602 24.87 21.96 25.79
CA ALA A 602 25.47 23.07 25.05
C ALA A 602 24.35 23.82 24.33
N GLU A 603 24.24 25.11 24.57
CA GLU A 603 23.38 26.02 23.82
C GLU A 603 23.97 26.19 22.41
N PRO A 604 23.15 26.28 21.34
CA PRO A 604 23.66 26.57 19.98
C PRO A 604 23.98 28.05 19.84
N GLU A 605 25.18 28.34 19.36
CA GLU A 605 25.59 29.68 18.93
C GLU A 605 24.72 30.21 17.77
N PRO A 606 24.47 31.53 17.69
CA PRO A 606 23.68 32.12 16.62
C PRO A 606 24.47 32.18 15.31
N LEU A 607 23.86 31.73 14.22
CA LEU A 607 24.35 31.81 12.86
C LEU A 607 24.36 33.28 12.38
N ASP A 608 25.53 33.78 12.02
CA ASP A 608 25.75 35.05 11.34
C ASP A 608 25.03 35.09 9.97
N VAL A 609 24.18 36.09 9.79
CA VAL A 609 23.51 36.42 8.53
C VAL A 609 24.30 37.59 7.88
N PRO A 610 24.82 37.44 6.64
CA PRO A 610 25.45 38.55 5.94
C PRO A 610 24.42 39.60 5.49
N PRO A 611 24.76 40.88 5.43
CA PRO A 611 23.83 41.98 5.15
C PRO A 611 23.38 41.99 3.69
N THR A 612 22.06 42.16 3.51
CA THR A 612 21.41 42.38 2.21
C THR A 612 21.83 43.74 1.61
N ALA A 613 22.36 43.68 0.41
CA ALA A 613 22.62 44.88 -0.40
C ALA A 613 21.30 45.48 -0.93
N THR A 614 20.99 46.67 -0.50
CA THR A 614 19.98 47.55 -1.07
C THR A 614 20.47 48.21 -2.34
N GLY A 615 19.84 47.95 -3.46
CA GLY A 615 20.04 48.67 -4.70
C GLY A 615 18.71 48.80 -5.43
N GLY A 616 18.04 49.96 -5.27
CA GLY A 616 16.89 50.31 -6.06
C GLY A 616 17.29 50.94 -7.41
N PRO A 617 16.40 50.86 -8.41
CA PRO A 617 16.49 51.72 -9.57
C PRO A 617 15.37 52.75 -9.60
N THR A 618 15.74 53.95 -9.88
CA THR A 618 14.90 55.02 -10.46
C THR A 618 15.59 55.45 -11.77
N PRO A 619 14.87 56.08 -12.73
CA PRO A 619 13.41 56.24 -12.95
C PRO A 619 12.82 55.32 -13.99
#